data_b33f6fe1ab5316ab169f2b581d7e9006
#
_entry.id   b33f6fe1ab5316ab169f2b581d7e9006
#
_cell.length_a   1.000
_cell.length_b   1.000
_cell.length_c   1.000
_cell.angle_alpha   90.00
_cell.angle_beta   90.00
_cell.angle_gamma   90.00
#
_symmetry.space_group_name_H-M   'P 1'
#
loop_
_entity.id
_entity.type
_entity.pdbx_description
1 polymer ?
#
loop_
_entity_poly.entity_id
_entity_poly.type
_entity_poly.pdbx_seq_one_letter_code
_entity_poly.pdbx_strand_id
1 'polypeptide(L)'
;MPHLHSTLSEVLADRYTQNAARVRELAVSLNNAQFWQKPFPFGNSYGHLVLHLTGNLNYYIGAQVAKTGYIRDRPSEFNDPNPPSKQEALNKLDEAIAMVLATLRAQSAEDWFAEYSGVGATARNRLDMIMQCAAHMQHHIGQMIYLGYELGRQTGVTTR
;
A
#
# COMPACT_ATOMS: atom_id res chain seq x y z
N MET A 1 26.07 20.24 -1.83
CA MET A 1 24.81 20.03 -2.57
C MET A 1 24.21 18.71 -2.12
N PRO A 2 22.90 18.61 -1.90
CA PRO A 2 22.29 17.31 -1.62
C PRO A 2 22.58 16.38 -2.81
N HIS A 3 22.99 15.18 -2.51
CA HIS A 3 23.20 14.18 -3.56
C HIS A 3 21.86 13.71 -4.12
N LEU A 4 21.73 13.49 -5.41
CA LEU A 4 20.49 13.10 -6.08
C LEU A 4 19.81 11.91 -5.39
N HIS A 5 20.59 10.91 -4.95
CA HIS A 5 20.05 9.73 -4.26
C HIS A 5 19.37 10.06 -2.92
N SER A 6 19.92 10.98 -2.12
CA SER A 6 19.27 11.40 -0.86
C SER A 6 17.96 12.16 -1.13
N THR A 7 17.95 13.04 -2.14
CA THR A 7 16.73 13.73 -2.56
C THR A 7 15.65 12.72 -3.05
N LEU A 8 16.04 11.70 -3.82
CA LEU A 8 15.11 10.64 -4.25
C LEU A 8 14.53 9.89 -3.05
N SER A 9 15.38 9.50 -2.09
CA SER A 9 14.93 8.82 -0.86
C SER A 9 13.94 9.67 -0.06
N GLU A 10 14.21 10.96 0.12
CA GLU A 10 13.35 11.88 0.85
C GLU A 10 12.00 12.08 0.15
N VAL A 11 12.00 12.41 -1.14
CA VAL A 11 10.76 12.63 -1.91
C VAL A 11 9.88 11.39 -1.95
N LEU A 12 10.48 10.21 -2.13
CA LEU A 12 9.74 8.95 -2.11
C LEU A 12 9.22 8.61 -0.70
N ALA A 13 10.03 8.83 0.34
CA ALA A 13 9.61 8.63 1.72
C ALA A 13 8.40 9.51 2.08
N ASP A 14 8.43 10.78 1.69
CA ASP A 14 7.30 11.70 1.87
C ASP A 14 6.06 11.21 1.12
N ARG A 15 6.22 10.71 -0.10
CA ARG A 15 5.11 10.18 -0.90
C ARG A 15 4.47 8.96 -0.23
N TYR A 16 5.26 8.00 0.24
CA TYR A 16 4.75 6.82 0.93
C TYR A 16 4.06 7.19 2.25
N THR A 17 4.64 8.11 3.01
CA THR A 17 4.06 8.62 4.26
C THR A 17 2.70 9.29 4.02
N GLN A 18 2.61 10.17 3.01
CA GLN A 18 1.35 10.82 2.63
C GLN A 18 0.29 9.81 2.16
N ASN A 19 0.68 8.82 1.36
CA ASN A 19 -0.23 7.77 0.90
C ASN A 19 -0.78 6.96 2.08
N ALA A 20 0.06 6.55 3.02
CA ALA A 20 -0.36 5.82 4.21
C ALA A 20 -1.29 6.66 5.10
N ALA A 21 -0.95 7.92 5.31
CA ALA A 21 -1.80 8.86 6.06
C ALA A 21 -3.18 9.00 5.39
N ARG A 22 -3.23 9.09 4.06
CA ARG A 22 -4.50 9.19 3.32
C ARG A 22 -5.35 7.92 3.45
N VAL A 23 -4.75 6.74 3.38
CA VAL A 23 -5.47 5.48 3.64
C VAL A 23 -6.08 5.48 5.05
N ARG A 24 -5.32 5.88 6.07
CA ARG A 24 -5.84 5.95 7.44
C ARG A 24 -6.97 6.98 7.60
N GLU A 25 -6.80 8.16 7.06
CA GLU A 25 -7.80 9.23 7.09
C GLU A 25 -9.14 8.77 6.50
N LEU A 26 -9.11 8.17 5.31
CA LEU A 26 -10.31 7.66 4.65
C LEU A 26 -10.98 6.52 5.43
N ALA A 27 -10.23 5.76 6.23
CA ALA A 27 -10.77 4.69 7.07
C ALA A 27 -11.37 5.17 8.41
N VAL A 28 -11.12 6.43 8.82
CA VAL A 28 -11.53 6.93 10.16
C VAL A 28 -13.02 6.71 10.42
N SER A 29 -13.86 7.08 9.47
CA SER A 29 -15.33 7.03 9.61
C SER A 29 -15.92 5.61 9.47
N LEU A 30 -15.14 4.63 8.99
CA LEU A 30 -15.62 3.27 8.78
C LEU A 30 -15.53 2.45 10.08
N ASN A 31 -16.62 1.83 10.50
CA ASN A 31 -16.56 0.77 11.50
C ASN A 31 -16.01 -0.53 10.89
N ASN A 32 -15.80 -1.57 11.72
CA ASN A 32 -15.21 -2.83 11.24
C ASN A 32 -16.07 -3.52 10.15
N ALA A 33 -17.40 -3.49 10.30
CA ALA A 33 -18.28 -4.10 9.30
C ALA A 33 -18.22 -3.34 7.95
N GLN A 34 -18.26 -2.02 7.98
CA GLN A 34 -18.15 -1.18 6.79
C GLN A 34 -16.79 -1.32 6.11
N PHE A 35 -15.71 -1.50 6.88
CA PHE A 35 -14.35 -1.68 6.36
C PHE A 35 -14.24 -2.95 5.50
N TRP A 36 -14.97 -4.01 5.83
CA TRP A 36 -15.00 -5.27 5.07
C TRP A 36 -16.19 -5.39 4.11
N GLN A 37 -17.14 -4.46 4.14
CA GLN A 37 -18.29 -4.47 3.25
C GLN A 37 -17.88 -4.17 1.81
N LYS A 38 -18.40 -4.97 0.87
CA LYS A 38 -18.35 -4.67 -0.56
C LYS A 38 -19.60 -3.86 -0.93
N PRO A 39 -19.49 -2.55 -1.14
CA PRO A 39 -20.67 -1.71 -1.38
C PRO A 39 -21.26 -1.88 -2.80
N PHE A 40 -20.48 -2.45 -3.71
CA PHE A 40 -20.89 -2.75 -5.08
C PHE A 40 -21.00 -4.27 -5.28
N PRO A 41 -21.80 -4.75 -6.26
CA PRO A 41 -21.88 -6.17 -6.60
C PRO A 41 -20.58 -6.71 -7.23
N PHE A 42 -19.62 -5.86 -7.53
CA PHE A 42 -18.31 -6.15 -8.08
C PHE A 42 -17.22 -5.44 -7.26
N GLY A 43 -15.98 -5.84 -7.48
CA GLY A 43 -14.81 -5.21 -6.84
C GLY A 43 -14.56 -5.69 -5.42
N ASN A 44 -13.80 -4.90 -4.70
CA ASN A 44 -13.26 -5.23 -3.39
C ASN A 44 -13.81 -4.32 -2.28
N SER A 45 -13.70 -4.78 -1.03
CA SER A 45 -13.93 -3.93 0.13
C SER A 45 -12.71 -3.03 0.39
N TYR A 46 -12.87 -2.05 1.27
CA TYR A 46 -11.76 -1.22 1.75
C TYR A 46 -10.65 -2.07 2.39
N GLY A 47 -11.03 -3.03 3.25
CA GLY A 47 -10.10 -3.94 3.92
C GLY A 47 -9.30 -4.81 2.95
N HIS A 48 -9.94 -5.33 1.89
CA HIS A 48 -9.24 -6.08 0.84
C HIS A 48 -8.16 -5.23 0.16
N LEU A 49 -8.44 -3.95 -0.13
CA LEU A 49 -7.46 -3.06 -0.73
C LEU A 49 -6.30 -2.74 0.23
N VAL A 50 -6.56 -2.60 1.53
CA VAL A 50 -5.52 -2.42 2.54
C VAL A 50 -4.60 -3.65 2.62
N LEU A 51 -5.18 -4.86 2.69
CA LEU A 51 -4.37 -6.09 2.68
C LEU A 51 -3.59 -6.25 1.38
N HIS A 52 -4.21 -5.92 0.26
CA HIS A 52 -3.56 -5.95 -1.05
C HIS A 52 -2.36 -5.01 -1.15
N LEU A 53 -2.49 -3.78 -0.68
CA LEU A 53 -1.38 -2.82 -0.61
C LEU A 53 -0.27 -3.32 0.31
N THR A 54 -0.64 -3.86 1.48
CA THR A 54 0.32 -4.45 2.43
C THR A 54 1.12 -5.58 1.80
N GLY A 55 0.43 -6.54 1.17
CA GLY A 55 1.08 -7.66 0.47
C GLY A 55 1.93 -7.21 -0.72
N ASN A 56 1.49 -6.19 -1.45
CA ASN A 56 2.23 -5.59 -2.55
C ASN A 56 3.57 -5.01 -2.08
N LEU A 57 3.55 -4.15 -1.07
CA LEU A 57 4.75 -3.50 -0.53
C LEU A 57 5.72 -4.51 0.09
N ASN A 58 5.21 -5.44 0.90
CA ASN A 58 6.04 -6.48 1.52
C ASN A 58 6.68 -7.41 0.49
N TYR A 59 6.00 -7.70 -0.62
CA TYR A 59 6.57 -8.53 -1.67
C TYR A 59 7.56 -7.77 -2.54
N TYR A 60 7.09 -6.71 -3.23
CA TYR A 60 7.90 -6.06 -4.25
C TYR A 60 9.07 -5.24 -3.67
N ILE A 61 8.89 -4.63 -2.51
CA ILE A 61 9.97 -3.88 -1.85
C ILE A 61 10.59 -4.72 -0.74
N GLY A 62 9.81 -5.29 0.15
CA GLY A 62 10.31 -6.05 1.29
C GLY A 62 11.11 -7.28 0.87
N ALA A 63 10.47 -8.24 0.21
CA ALA A 63 11.15 -9.48 -0.16
C ALA A 63 12.22 -9.27 -1.25
N GLN A 64 11.91 -8.45 -2.26
CA GLN A 64 12.77 -8.35 -3.45
C GLN A 64 13.91 -7.34 -3.29
N VAL A 65 13.71 -6.23 -2.57
CA VAL A 65 14.75 -5.20 -2.36
C VAL A 65 15.40 -5.34 -0.99
N ALA A 66 14.59 -5.31 0.09
CA ALA A 66 15.08 -5.39 1.47
C ALA A 66 15.45 -6.81 1.93
N LYS A 67 15.12 -7.85 1.16
CA LYS A 67 15.42 -9.26 1.44
C LYS A 67 14.81 -9.75 2.76
N THR A 68 13.61 -9.31 3.09
CA THR A 68 12.92 -9.66 4.34
C THR A 68 12.50 -11.12 4.46
N GLY A 69 12.53 -11.89 3.36
CA GLY A 69 12.04 -13.26 3.35
C GLY A 69 10.49 -13.38 3.29
N TYR A 70 9.77 -12.28 3.10
CA TYR A 70 8.31 -12.31 3.01
C TYR A 70 7.83 -13.18 1.84
N ILE A 71 6.91 -14.10 2.15
CA ILE A 71 6.23 -14.94 1.17
C ILE A 71 4.81 -14.42 1.01
N ARG A 72 4.44 -14.02 -0.21
CA ARG A 72 3.13 -13.44 -0.49
C ARG A 72 2.08 -14.53 -0.72
N ASP A 73 1.01 -14.49 0.05
CA ASP A 73 -0.23 -15.22 -0.23
C ASP A 73 -1.29 -14.25 -0.79
N ARG A 74 -1.24 -13.98 -2.10
CA ARG A 74 -2.16 -13.04 -2.74
C ARG A 74 -3.62 -13.48 -2.69
N PRO A 75 -4.01 -14.76 -2.82
CA PRO A 75 -5.38 -15.18 -2.64
C PRO A 75 -5.98 -14.80 -1.29
N SER A 76 -5.24 -14.89 -0.19
CA SER A 76 -5.73 -14.54 1.15
C SER A 76 -6.03 -13.05 1.31
N GLU A 77 -5.40 -12.17 0.52
CA GLU A 77 -5.67 -10.74 0.54
C GLU A 77 -7.16 -10.42 0.23
N PHE A 78 -7.86 -11.31 -0.49
CA PHE A 78 -9.21 -11.09 -0.99
C PHE A 78 -10.25 -12.12 -0.53
N ASN A 79 -9.81 -13.30 -0.09
CA ASN A 79 -10.69 -14.46 0.12
C ASN A 79 -10.56 -15.07 1.51
N ASP A 80 -9.87 -14.44 2.45
CA ASP A 80 -9.78 -14.91 3.83
C ASP A 80 -11.20 -14.91 4.45
N PRO A 81 -11.74 -16.06 4.88
CA PRO A 81 -13.05 -16.14 5.52
C PRO A 81 -13.07 -15.50 6.93
N ASN A 82 -11.89 -15.30 7.52
CA ASN A 82 -11.71 -14.69 8.84
C ASN A 82 -10.71 -13.53 8.75
N PRO A 83 -11.05 -12.44 8.05
CA PRO A 83 -10.14 -11.33 7.88
C PRO A 83 -9.83 -10.68 9.24
N PRO A 84 -8.64 -10.06 9.38
CA PRO A 84 -8.28 -9.36 10.60
C PRO A 84 -9.23 -8.20 10.89
N SER A 85 -9.23 -7.71 12.12
CA SER A 85 -9.95 -6.46 12.42
C SER A 85 -9.39 -5.29 11.58
N LYS A 86 -10.20 -4.24 11.40
CA LYS A 86 -9.78 -2.99 10.74
C LYS A 86 -8.47 -2.47 11.33
N GLN A 87 -8.34 -2.47 12.66
CA GLN A 87 -7.14 -1.96 13.33
C GLN A 87 -5.91 -2.81 13.01
N GLU A 88 -6.05 -4.13 13.04
CA GLU A 88 -4.95 -5.05 12.70
C GLU A 88 -4.53 -4.92 11.24
N ALA A 89 -5.50 -4.79 10.31
CA ALA A 89 -5.20 -4.59 8.90
C ALA A 89 -4.42 -3.27 8.66
N LEU A 90 -4.85 -2.18 9.30
CA LEU A 90 -4.17 -0.89 9.21
C LEU A 90 -2.78 -0.91 9.86
N ASN A 91 -2.62 -1.63 10.99
CA ASN A 91 -1.30 -1.79 11.63
C ASN A 91 -0.33 -2.56 10.73
N LYS A 92 -0.79 -3.62 10.05
CA LYS A 92 0.04 -4.34 9.07
C LYS A 92 0.49 -3.44 7.91
N LEU A 93 -0.37 -2.53 7.46
CA LEU A 93 0.02 -1.54 6.46
C LEU A 93 1.10 -0.59 6.99
N ASP A 94 0.96 -0.10 8.23
CA ASP A 94 1.97 0.78 8.83
C ASP A 94 3.33 0.09 8.98
N GLU A 95 3.34 -1.18 9.37
CA GLU A 95 4.56 -1.99 9.44
C GLU A 95 5.22 -2.12 8.05
N ALA A 96 4.40 -2.36 7.01
CA ALA A 96 4.90 -2.40 5.63
C ALA A 96 5.47 -1.03 5.18
N ILE A 97 4.80 0.07 5.53
CA ILE A 97 5.31 1.42 5.25
C ILE A 97 6.61 1.68 6.00
N ALA A 98 6.71 1.32 7.28
CA ALA A 98 7.96 1.48 8.06
C ALA A 98 9.12 0.71 7.40
N MET A 99 8.87 -0.52 6.93
CA MET A 99 9.83 -1.31 6.17
C MET A 99 10.24 -0.59 4.87
N VAL A 100 9.28 -0.05 4.11
CA VAL A 100 9.57 0.71 2.88
C VAL A 100 10.45 1.92 3.20
N LEU A 101 10.10 2.73 4.20
CA LEU A 101 10.87 3.92 4.58
C LEU A 101 12.31 3.57 4.99
N ALA A 102 12.50 2.48 5.73
CA ALA A 102 13.82 1.98 6.08
C ALA A 102 14.60 1.56 4.83
N THR A 103 13.95 0.85 3.90
CA THR A 103 14.55 0.41 2.63
C THR A 103 14.98 1.60 1.78
N LEU A 104 14.15 2.65 1.65
CA LEU A 104 14.49 3.85 0.89
C LEU A 104 15.73 4.56 1.44
N ARG A 105 15.83 4.67 2.77
CA ARG A 105 16.99 5.31 3.43
C ARG A 105 18.28 4.52 3.26
N ALA A 106 18.18 3.21 3.08
CA ALA A 106 19.34 2.32 2.92
C ALA A 106 19.87 2.26 1.47
N GLN A 107 19.15 2.82 0.47
CA GLN A 107 19.59 2.76 -0.92
C GLN A 107 20.79 3.69 -1.17
N SER A 108 21.86 3.14 -1.71
CA SER A 108 22.97 3.92 -2.29
C SER A 108 22.60 4.46 -3.68
N ALA A 109 23.46 5.28 -4.27
CA ALA A 109 23.27 5.76 -5.64
C ALA A 109 23.20 4.62 -6.66
N GLU A 110 24.02 3.59 -6.47
CA GLU A 110 24.09 2.40 -7.32
C GLU A 110 22.87 1.51 -7.12
N ASP A 111 22.38 1.38 -5.89
CA ASP A 111 21.21 0.54 -5.56
C ASP A 111 19.96 0.98 -6.30
N TRP A 112 19.76 2.29 -6.50
CA TRP A 112 18.60 2.80 -7.23
C TRP A 112 18.51 2.26 -8.66
N PHE A 113 19.65 2.06 -9.30
CA PHE A 113 19.75 1.59 -10.68
C PHE A 113 20.01 0.08 -10.80
N ALA A 114 20.17 -0.62 -9.66
CA ALA A 114 20.32 -2.07 -9.67
C ALA A 114 19.14 -2.74 -10.35
N GLU A 115 19.42 -3.76 -11.19
CA GLU A 115 18.40 -4.54 -11.87
C GLU A 115 17.37 -5.08 -10.90
N TYR A 116 16.09 -5.04 -11.28
CA TYR A 116 15.01 -5.60 -10.52
C TYR A 116 14.53 -6.91 -11.13
N SER A 117 14.65 -8.01 -10.38
CA SER A 117 14.37 -9.38 -10.85
C SER A 117 13.15 -10.02 -10.20
N GLY A 118 12.26 -9.24 -9.55
CA GLY A 118 11.05 -9.76 -8.89
C GLY A 118 10.07 -10.42 -9.88
N VAL A 119 9.55 -11.57 -9.51
CA VAL A 119 8.61 -12.32 -10.34
C VAL A 119 7.30 -11.54 -10.54
N GLY A 120 6.85 -11.47 -11.78
CA GLY A 120 5.62 -10.75 -12.15
C GLY A 120 5.78 -9.23 -12.24
N ALA A 121 7.02 -8.73 -12.20
CA ALA A 121 7.32 -7.33 -12.35
C ALA A 121 7.78 -6.98 -13.78
N THR A 122 7.42 -5.77 -14.21
CA THR A 122 7.89 -5.18 -15.48
C THR A 122 8.91 -4.06 -15.26
N ALA A 123 9.36 -3.89 -14.02
CA ALA A 123 10.29 -2.84 -13.63
C ALA A 123 11.70 -3.11 -14.14
N ARG A 124 12.35 -2.06 -14.65
CA ARG A 124 13.71 -2.12 -15.18
C ARG A 124 14.77 -2.17 -14.07
N ASN A 125 14.53 -1.46 -12.99
CA ASN A 125 15.43 -1.34 -11.86
C ASN A 125 14.65 -1.10 -10.55
N ARG A 126 15.35 -1.00 -9.41
CA ARG A 126 14.73 -0.79 -8.10
C ARG A 126 13.94 0.52 -8.02
N LEU A 127 14.47 1.62 -8.58
CA LEU A 127 13.76 2.90 -8.60
C LEU A 127 12.42 2.78 -9.33
N ASP A 128 12.42 2.17 -10.51
CA ASP A 128 11.22 1.96 -11.31
C ASP A 128 10.16 1.15 -10.52
N MET A 129 10.55 0.05 -9.84
CA MET A 129 9.63 -0.74 -9.02
C MET A 129 9.08 0.07 -7.84
N ILE A 130 9.92 0.81 -7.14
CA ILE A 130 9.49 1.62 -5.99
C ILE A 130 8.50 2.71 -6.44
N MET A 131 8.74 3.33 -7.59
CA MET A 131 7.79 4.29 -8.18
C MET A 131 6.47 3.62 -8.61
N GLN A 132 6.53 2.42 -9.21
CA GLN A 132 5.33 1.66 -9.57
C GLN A 132 4.50 1.30 -8.33
N CYS A 133 5.12 0.89 -7.24
CA CYS A 133 4.41 0.62 -5.97
C CYS A 133 3.76 1.89 -5.40
N ALA A 134 4.41 3.05 -5.45
CA ALA A 134 3.82 4.31 -5.02
C ALA A 134 2.61 4.70 -5.88
N ALA A 135 2.71 4.56 -7.20
CA ALA A 135 1.61 4.79 -8.14
C ALA A 135 0.45 3.80 -7.92
N HIS A 136 0.75 2.53 -7.63
CA HIS A 136 -0.22 1.51 -7.29
C HIS A 136 -1.01 1.86 -6.01
N MET A 137 -0.34 2.40 -4.99
CA MET A 137 -1.03 2.93 -3.82
C MET A 137 -2.01 4.04 -4.20
N GLN A 138 -1.61 5.01 -5.03
CA GLN A 138 -2.48 6.10 -5.48
C GLN A 138 -3.69 5.59 -6.26
N HIS A 139 -3.50 4.58 -7.11
CA HIS A 139 -4.60 3.94 -7.83
C HIS A 139 -5.65 3.39 -6.86
N HIS A 140 -5.23 2.65 -5.83
CA HIS A 140 -6.16 2.09 -4.84
C HIS A 140 -6.74 3.14 -3.89
N ILE A 141 -6.01 4.20 -3.56
CA ILE A 141 -6.56 5.34 -2.80
C ILE A 141 -7.73 5.97 -3.57
N GLY A 142 -7.61 6.13 -4.89
CA GLY A 142 -8.72 6.57 -5.72
C GLY A 142 -9.96 5.67 -5.59
N GLN A 143 -9.78 4.36 -5.62
CA GLN A 143 -10.87 3.39 -5.39
C GLN A 143 -11.45 3.51 -3.96
N MET A 144 -10.61 3.65 -2.93
CA MET A 144 -11.03 3.82 -1.54
C MET A 144 -11.91 5.07 -1.35
N ILE A 145 -11.65 6.15 -2.06
CA ILE A 145 -12.47 7.36 -2.04
C ILE A 145 -13.90 7.04 -2.53
N TYR A 146 -14.04 6.36 -3.66
CA TYR A 146 -15.34 5.96 -4.18
C TYR A 146 -16.07 4.95 -3.28
N LEU A 147 -15.35 3.99 -2.69
CA LEU A 147 -15.91 3.07 -1.70
C LEU A 147 -16.46 3.83 -0.50
N GLY A 148 -15.73 4.82 0.01
CA GLY A 148 -16.16 5.65 1.14
C GLY A 148 -17.42 6.44 0.84
N TYR A 149 -17.53 7.05 -0.35
CA TYR A 149 -18.73 7.75 -0.78
C TYR A 149 -19.95 6.84 -0.86
N GLU A 150 -19.80 5.65 -1.43
CA GLU A 150 -20.92 4.72 -1.57
C GLU A 150 -21.37 4.15 -0.20
N LEU A 151 -20.43 3.81 0.67
CA LEU A 151 -20.74 3.38 2.05
C LEU A 151 -21.46 4.49 2.83
N GLY A 152 -21.02 5.74 2.70
CA GLY A 152 -21.69 6.90 3.31
C GLY A 152 -23.12 7.09 2.76
N ARG A 153 -23.32 6.95 1.45
CA ARG A 153 -24.64 7.04 0.81
C ARG A 153 -25.60 5.95 1.35
N GLN A 154 -25.12 4.71 1.50
CA GLN A 154 -25.93 3.60 2.00
C GLN A 154 -26.32 3.77 3.47
N THR A 155 -25.51 4.46 4.26
CA THR A 155 -25.77 4.71 5.68
C THR A 155 -26.46 6.04 5.98
N GLY A 156 -26.71 6.86 4.96
CA GLY A 156 -27.32 8.19 5.11
C GLY A 156 -26.36 9.25 5.68
N VAL A 157 -25.07 8.93 5.80
CA VAL A 157 -24.02 9.87 6.23
C VAL A 157 -23.39 10.50 4.99
N THR A 158 -23.71 11.77 4.72
CA THR A 158 -23.05 12.52 3.65
C THR A 158 -21.67 12.94 4.11
N THR A 159 -20.64 12.21 3.69
CA THR A 159 -19.25 12.67 3.84
C THR A 159 -19.02 13.81 2.84
N ARG A 160 -18.77 15.01 3.35
CA ARG A 160 -18.31 16.17 2.56
C ARG A 160 -16.82 16.09 2.33
#